data_e28636dbe449cfaeceb61fd96abe5434
#
_entry.id   e28636dbe449cfaeceb61fd96abe5434
#
_cell.length_a   1.000
_cell.length_b   1.000
_cell.length_c   1.000
_cell.angle_alpha   90.00
_cell.angle_beta   90.00
_cell.angle_gamma   90.00
#
_symmetry.space_group_name_H-M   'P 1'
#
loop_
_entity.id
_entity.type
_entity.pdbx_description
1 polymer ?
#
loop_
_entity_poly.entity_id
_entity_poly.type
_entity_poly.pdbx_seq_one_letter_code
_entity_poly.pdbx_strand_id
1 'polypeptide(L)'
;MRRLTFILFFSSSFCLAQQALLNAGNIQIHQDGEIGFHVNLINNGTFNQNLGLAGFYNTTNSLSIAGSQIPRFYDMEVDVVNHLFLDVNTEIINSAAYTTGDVITPRSNPSISLDYLDNSFYVLETDISNTDGYASFNGNTEFRFPIGDDDKLRPLITTNSTPNSIIKAAYFNEDPNFPSVFTNPFDTNSLESIVSQISILEFWDFDGPDNSFVTLTWDSESEIDQLVPDLLSLRVVGWHISDQEWKDLGNSNVTGTFAEGTINSFVFNPLDYEILTFGALVTEDELEIFNLFSPNDDGANDTFIIKGIESFENNLKIYNRWGNIVFEVNNYQNDWDGTSNAGRVIRRNQKLPAGTYFYTLELKESGRASTGWLYINY
;
A
#
# COMPACT_ATOMS: atom_id res chain seq x y z
N MET A 1 -47.38 -12.35 -74.09
CA MET A 1 -46.12 -11.75 -73.61
C MET A 1 -45.86 -12.14 -72.16
N ARG A 2 -44.95 -13.07 -71.91
CA ARG A 2 -44.52 -13.43 -70.51
C ARG A 2 -43.40 -12.49 -70.10
N ARG A 3 -43.62 -11.73 -69.06
CA ARG A 3 -42.57 -10.89 -68.44
C ARG A 3 -41.67 -11.79 -67.56
N LEU A 4 -40.41 -11.88 -67.92
CA LEU A 4 -39.38 -12.53 -67.10
C LEU A 4 -38.86 -11.51 -66.07
N THR A 5 -39.11 -11.78 -64.80
CA THR A 5 -38.60 -10.95 -63.69
C THR A 5 -37.25 -11.55 -63.26
N PHE A 6 -36.15 -10.83 -63.51
CA PHE A 6 -34.80 -11.18 -63.01
C PHE A 6 -34.69 -10.70 -61.57
N ILE A 7 -34.54 -11.60 -60.60
CA ILE A 7 -34.19 -11.30 -59.22
C ILE A 7 -32.67 -11.38 -59.13
N LEU A 8 -32.03 -10.22 -58.95
CA LEU A 8 -30.60 -10.13 -58.66
C LEU A 8 -30.40 -10.38 -57.16
N PHE A 9 -29.79 -11.55 -56.82
CA PHE A 9 -29.32 -11.82 -55.47
C PHE A 9 -27.99 -11.08 -55.22
N PHE A 10 -28.00 -10.02 -54.40
CA PHE A 10 -26.78 -9.42 -53.86
C PHE A 10 -26.31 -10.29 -52.72
N SER A 11 -25.28 -11.11 -52.90
CA SER A 11 -24.56 -11.77 -51.84
C SER A 11 -23.57 -10.75 -51.21
N SER A 12 -23.94 -10.16 -50.08
CA SER A 12 -23.00 -9.39 -49.25
C SER A 12 -22.10 -10.37 -48.55
N SER A 13 -20.86 -10.51 -49.04
CA SER A 13 -19.80 -11.18 -48.31
C SER A 13 -19.42 -10.28 -47.09
N PHE A 14 -19.83 -10.67 -45.92
CA PHE A 14 -19.28 -10.07 -44.68
C PHE A 14 -17.83 -10.54 -44.58
N CYS A 15 -16.89 -9.66 -44.87
CA CYS A 15 -15.50 -9.87 -44.54
C CYS A 15 -15.39 -9.71 -43.03
N LEU A 16 -15.34 -10.80 -42.27
CA LEU A 16 -15.00 -10.75 -40.85
C LEU A 16 -13.54 -10.36 -40.76
N ALA A 17 -13.24 -9.15 -40.33
CA ALA A 17 -11.88 -8.75 -40.00
C ALA A 17 -11.34 -9.68 -38.91
N GLN A 18 -10.10 -10.08 -39.01
CA GLN A 18 -9.44 -10.90 -38.01
C GLN A 18 -9.34 -10.06 -36.71
N GLN A 19 -9.96 -10.55 -35.64
CA GLN A 19 -10.02 -9.82 -34.38
C GLN A 19 -8.74 -9.96 -33.53
N ALA A 20 -7.84 -10.88 -33.87
CA ALA A 20 -6.60 -11.14 -33.19
C ALA A 20 -5.51 -11.70 -34.12
N LEU A 21 -4.26 -11.40 -33.79
CA LEU A 21 -3.10 -12.10 -34.29
C LEU A 21 -2.81 -13.28 -33.37
N LEU A 22 -2.85 -14.49 -33.90
CA LEU A 22 -2.50 -15.73 -33.20
C LEU A 22 -1.04 -16.11 -33.50
N ASN A 23 -0.19 -16.08 -32.49
CA ASN A 23 1.13 -16.71 -32.54
C ASN A 23 1.03 -18.16 -32.03
N ALA A 24 1.12 -19.11 -32.94
CA ALA A 24 1.23 -20.55 -32.63
C ALA A 24 2.61 -21.12 -33.00
N GLY A 25 3.57 -20.27 -33.35
CA GLY A 25 4.91 -20.61 -33.80
C GLY A 25 5.98 -19.83 -33.05
N ASN A 26 6.79 -19.11 -33.82
CA ASN A 26 7.84 -18.24 -33.30
C ASN A 26 7.75 -16.87 -33.99
N ILE A 27 7.59 -15.82 -33.17
CA ILE A 27 7.74 -14.44 -33.62
C ILE A 27 9.02 -13.90 -32.97
N GLN A 28 9.82 -13.19 -33.73
CA GLN A 28 11.00 -12.51 -33.25
C GLN A 28 11.14 -11.14 -33.92
N ILE A 29 11.36 -10.11 -33.14
CA ILE A 29 11.69 -8.75 -33.61
C ILE A 29 13.20 -8.61 -33.53
N HIS A 30 13.86 -8.50 -34.68
CA HIS A 30 15.29 -8.30 -34.73
C HIS A 30 15.67 -6.88 -34.34
N GLN A 31 16.95 -6.65 -34.05
CA GLN A 31 17.49 -5.35 -33.77
C GLN A 31 17.09 -4.33 -34.85
N ASP A 32 16.65 -3.13 -34.42
CA ASP A 32 16.11 -2.06 -35.25
C ASP A 32 14.82 -2.43 -36.02
N GLY A 33 14.23 -3.60 -35.75
CA GLY A 33 12.93 -4.02 -36.28
C GLY A 33 11.76 -3.46 -35.41
N GLU A 34 10.63 -3.22 -36.09
CA GLU A 34 9.42 -2.73 -35.46
C GLU A 34 8.22 -3.57 -35.91
N ILE A 35 7.34 -3.91 -34.96
CA ILE A 35 6.04 -4.55 -35.24
C ILE A 35 4.95 -3.73 -34.57
N GLY A 36 3.95 -3.27 -35.36
CA GLY A 36 2.74 -2.63 -34.85
C GLY A 36 1.57 -3.62 -34.77
N PHE A 37 0.99 -3.76 -33.57
CA PHE A 37 -0.23 -4.53 -33.33
C PHE A 37 -1.42 -3.57 -33.32
N HIS A 38 -2.33 -3.74 -34.29
CA HIS A 38 -3.59 -3.00 -34.38
C HIS A 38 -4.81 -3.87 -34.06
N VAL A 39 -4.56 -5.09 -33.61
CA VAL A 39 -5.51 -6.13 -33.18
C VAL A 39 -4.95 -6.83 -31.95
N ASN A 40 -5.79 -7.56 -31.25
CA ASN A 40 -5.37 -8.35 -30.08
C ASN A 40 -4.24 -9.34 -30.43
N LEU A 41 -3.36 -9.61 -29.47
CA LEU A 41 -2.32 -10.63 -29.57
C LEU A 41 -2.72 -11.84 -28.74
N ILE A 42 -2.77 -13.04 -29.36
CA ILE A 42 -2.90 -14.31 -28.66
C ILE A 42 -1.58 -15.07 -28.81
N ASN A 43 -0.79 -15.10 -27.73
CA ASN A 43 0.54 -15.72 -27.76
C ASN A 43 0.51 -17.13 -27.18
N ASN A 44 0.47 -18.13 -28.05
CA ASN A 44 0.58 -19.57 -27.72
C ASN A 44 1.90 -20.19 -28.17
N GLY A 45 2.80 -19.40 -28.73
CA GLY A 45 4.11 -19.79 -29.21
C GLY A 45 5.25 -18.98 -28.60
N THR A 46 6.45 -19.07 -29.12
CA THR A 46 7.59 -18.31 -28.59
C THR A 46 7.55 -16.86 -29.09
N PHE A 47 7.70 -15.91 -28.16
CA PHE A 47 7.83 -14.49 -28.45
C PHE A 47 8.67 -13.82 -27.35
N ASN A 48 9.86 -14.37 -27.09
CA ASN A 48 10.71 -14.00 -25.97
C ASN A 48 12.18 -13.70 -26.36
N GLN A 49 12.48 -13.57 -27.65
CA GLN A 49 13.83 -13.28 -28.17
C GLN A 49 13.82 -11.98 -28.99
N ASN A 50 13.18 -10.95 -28.47
CA ASN A 50 13.02 -9.68 -29.15
C ASN A 50 14.17 -8.72 -28.83
N LEU A 51 14.59 -7.92 -29.81
CA LEU A 51 15.62 -6.89 -29.73
C LEU A 51 15.16 -5.56 -30.36
N GLY A 52 13.88 -5.46 -30.74
CA GLY A 52 13.29 -4.29 -31.36
C GLY A 52 11.95 -3.93 -30.71
N LEU A 53 11.22 -3.04 -31.35
CA LEU A 53 9.99 -2.42 -30.82
C LEU A 53 8.74 -3.26 -31.13
N ALA A 54 7.94 -3.52 -30.11
CA ALA A 54 6.55 -3.99 -30.21
C ALA A 54 5.61 -2.85 -29.83
N GLY A 55 4.93 -2.25 -30.81
CA GLY A 55 3.96 -1.18 -30.58
C GLY A 55 2.52 -1.68 -30.61
N PHE A 56 1.68 -1.26 -29.68
CA PHE A 56 0.25 -1.53 -29.64
C PHE A 56 -0.49 -0.23 -29.94
N TYR A 57 -1.29 -0.21 -31.01
CA TYR A 57 -1.87 1.02 -31.55
C TYR A 57 -3.35 0.87 -31.86
N ASN A 58 -4.21 1.63 -31.19
CA ASN A 58 -5.62 1.68 -31.53
C ASN A 58 -6.29 2.97 -31.04
N THR A 59 -6.91 3.71 -31.94
CA THR A 59 -7.57 5.00 -31.63
C THR A 59 -9.03 4.88 -31.28
N THR A 60 -9.63 3.69 -31.30
CA THR A 60 -11.08 3.49 -31.14
C THR A 60 -11.46 2.33 -30.24
N ASN A 61 -10.64 1.30 -30.15
CA ASN A 61 -10.93 0.09 -29.39
C ASN A 61 -9.81 -0.23 -28.45
N SER A 62 -10.12 -0.96 -27.39
CA SER A 62 -9.11 -1.61 -26.55
C SER A 62 -8.36 -2.69 -27.35
N LEU A 63 -7.15 -2.99 -26.89
CA LEU A 63 -6.38 -4.17 -27.31
C LEU A 63 -6.15 -5.11 -26.12
N SER A 64 -5.79 -6.36 -26.41
CA SER A 64 -5.39 -7.30 -25.36
C SER A 64 -4.18 -8.15 -25.78
N ILE A 65 -3.40 -8.55 -24.77
CA ILE A 65 -2.37 -9.57 -24.85
C ILE A 65 -2.84 -10.76 -24.03
N ALA A 66 -3.09 -11.88 -24.72
CA ALA A 66 -3.59 -13.12 -24.12
C ALA A 66 -2.79 -14.33 -24.64
N GLY A 67 -3.07 -15.52 -24.11
CA GLY A 67 -2.48 -16.76 -24.57
C GLY A 67 -1.90 -17.60 -23.45
N SER A 68 -1.16 -18.65 -23.82
CA SER A 68 -0.59 -19.62 -22.87
C SER A 68 0.92 -19.43 -22.64
N GLN A 69 1.54 -18.54 -23.40
CA GLN A 69 2.98 -18.25 -23.29
C GLN A 69 3.21 -16.77 -23.01
N ILE A 70 4.10 -16.47 -22.09
CA ILE A 70 4.48 -15.10 -21.70
C ILE A 70 5.27 -14.45 -22.85
N PRO A 71 4.77 -13.37 -23.46
CA PRO A 71 5.56 -12.60 -24.41
C PRO A 71 6.59 -11.75 -23.63
N ARG A 72 7.79 -11.61 -24.23
CA ARG A 72 8.86 -10.77 -23.70
C ARG A 72 9.25 -9.76 -24.74
N PHE A 73 9.08 -8.49 -24.45
CA PHE A 73 9.41 -7.39 -25.36
C PHE A 73 10.73 -6.73 -24.94
N TYR A 74 11.53 -6.34 -25.94
CA TYR A 74 12.70 -5.52 -25.69
C TYR A 74 12.24 -4.08 -25.43
N ASP A 75 11.61 -3.46 -26.43
CA ASP A 75 10.89 -2.19 -26.26
C ASP A 75 9.39 -2.44 -26.51
N MET A 76 8.55 -1.84 -25.69
CA MET A 76 7.10 -1.84 -25.84
C MET A 76 6.59 -0.41 -25.91
N GLU A 77 5.69 -0.11 -26.82
CA GLU A 77 4.96 1.16 -26.87
C GLU A 77 3.46 0.89 -26.81
N VAL A 78 2.76 1.67 -25.97
CA VAL A 78 1.31 1.60 -25.82
C VAL A 78 0.70 2.94 -26.24
N ASP A 79 -0.03 2.95 -27.35
CA ASP A 79 -0.84 4.06 -27.85
C ASP A 79 -2.24 3.54 -28.19
N VAL A 80 -3.00 3.25 -27.14
CA VAL A 80 -4.33 2.60 -27.20
C VAL A 80 -5.31 3.41 -26.35
N VAL A 81 -6.15 4.22 -27.01
CA VAL A 81 -7.09 5.15 -26.33
C VAL A 81 -7.99 4.48 -25.30
N ASN A 82 -8.42 3.24 -25.53
CA ASN A 82 -9.27 2.45 -24.64
C ASN A 82 -8.49 1.30 -23.98
N HIS A 83 -7.23 1.54 -23.62
CA HIS A 83 -6.33 0.69 -22.84
C HIS A 83 -5.88 -0.62 -23.50
N LEU A 84 -4.73 -1.12 -23.05
CA LEU A 84 -4.16 -2.42 -23.36
C LEU A 84 -4.37 -3.38 -22.19
N PHE A 85 -5.20 -4.41 -22.38
CA PHE A 85 -5.51 -5.40 -21.33
C PHE A 85 -4.52 -6.57 -21.37
N LEU A 86 -3.98 -6.96 -20.22
CA LEU A 86 -3.13 -8.14 -20.08
C LEU A 86 -3.93 -9.30 -19.46
N ASP A 87 -4.11 -10.38 -20.21
CA ASP A 87 -4.67 -11.65 -19.74
C ASP A 87 -3.57 -12.67 -19.43
N VAL A 88 -2.31 -12.32 -19.62
CA VAL A 88 -1.11 -13.10 -19.34
C VAL A 88 0.01 -12.13 -18.94
N ASN A 89 0.94 -12.59 -18.08
CA ASN A 89 2.14 -11.82 -17.76
C ASN A 89 2.82 -11.34 -19.02
N THR A 90 3.32 -10.12 -19.01
CA THR A 90 4.04 -9.53 -20.14
C THR A 90 5.34 -8.94 -19.63
N GLU A 91 6.47 -9.40 -20.17
CA GLU A 91 7.80 -9.03 -19.71
C GLU A 91 8.44 -7.94 -20.57
N ILE A 92 9.07 -6.97 -19.92
CA ILE A 92 9.84 -5.86 -20.50
C ILE A 92 11.31 -6.03 -20.15
N ILE A 93 12.20 -5.99 -21.16
CA ILE A 93 13.64 -6.17 -20.95
C ILE A 93 14.40 -4.84 -21.02
N ASN A 94 13.93 -3.89 -21.82
CA ASN A 94 14.58 -2.58 -21.97
C ASN A 94 13.65 -1.42 -21.61
N SER A 95 12.62 -1.15 -22.40
CA SER A 95 11.75 -0.01 -22.11
C SER A 95 10.26 -0.26 -22.38
N ALA A 96 9.39 0.43 -21.60
CA ALA A 96 7.96 0.58 -21.89
C ALA A 96 7.62 2.07 -22.03
N ALA A 97 6.94 2.45 -23.11
CA ALA A 97 6.47 3.82 -23.33
C ALA A 97 4.93 3.88 -23.25
N TYR A 98 4.44 4.69 -22.30
CA TYR A 98 3.00 4.95 -22.09
C TYR A 98 2.57 6.18 -22.88
N THR A 99 2.32 6.00 -24.20
CA THR A 99 1.98 7.12 -25.09
C THR A 99 0.53 7.56 -24.90
N THR A 100 -0.40 6.61 -24.88
CA THR A 100 -1.84 6.89 -24.64
C THR A 100 -2.52 5.65 -24.06
N GLY A 101 -3.32 5.86 -22.98
CA GLY A 101 -4.10 4.83 -22.29
C GLY A 101 -3.24 3.92 -21.43
N ASP A 102 -3.89 3.19 -20.55
CA ASP A 102 -3.25 2.39 -19.54
C ASP A 102 -2.93 0.98 -20.03
N VAL A 103 -2.01 0.33 -19.34
CA VAL A 103 -1.84 -1.13 -19.36
C VAL A 103 -2.66 -1.68 -18.18
N ILE A 104 -3.77 -2.35 -18.49
CA ILE A 104 -4.67 -2.91 -17.47
C ILE A 104 -4.26 -4.34 -17.13
N THR A 105 -3.97 -4.60 -15.86
CA THR A 105 -3.79 -5.95 -15.33
C THR A 105 -4.94 -6.29 -14.37
N PRO A 106 -5.42 -7.56 -14.32
CA PRO A 106 -6.58 -7.90 -13.51
C PRO A 106 -6.25 -7.85 -12.02
N ARG A 107 -6.80 -6.87 -11.29
CA ARG A 107 -6.62 -6.71 -9.84
C ARG A 107 -7.09 -7.93 -9.04
N SER A 108 -8.11 -8.66 -9.53
CA SER A 108 -8.58 -9.91 -8.89
C SER A 108 -7.66 -11.12 -9.10
N ASN A 109 -6.60 -10.97 -9.89
CA ASN A 109 -5.62 -12.03 -10.15
C ASN A 109 -4.20 -11.46 -10.14
N PRO A 110 -3.59 -11.25 -8.97
CA PRO A 110 -2.25 -10.66 -8.83
C PRO A 110 -1.12 -11.52 -9.46
N SER A 111 -1.43 -12.72 -9.96
CA SER A 111 -0.46 -13.51 -10.72
C SER A 111 -0.20 -12.97 -12.14
N ILE A 112 -1.07 -12.07 -12.63
CA ILE A 112 -0.88 -11.40 -13.92
C ILE A 112 -0.40 -9.97 -13.67
N SER A 113 0.76 -9.62 -14.21
CA SER A 113 1.40 -8.31 -14.06
C SER A 113 2.16 -7.89 -15.32
N LEU A 114 2.46 -6.61 -15.42
CA LEU A 114 3.48 -6.11 -16.33
C LEU A 114 4.84 -6.20 -15.62
N ASP A 115 5.73 -7.03 -16.13
CA ASP A 115 6.95 -7.47 -15.45
C ASP A 115 8.17 -6.74 -16.02
N TYR A 116 8.80 -5.89 -15.21
CA TYR A 116 10.03 -5.20 -15.53
C TYR A 116 11.24 -6.04 -15.12
N LEU A 117 12.08 -6.42 -16.08
CA LEU A 117 13.22 -7.30 -15.84
C LEU A 117 14.54 -6.51 -15.78
N ASP A 118 15.44 -6.93 -14.88
CA ASP A 118 16.79 -6.41 -14.76
C ASP A 118 16.85 -4.86 -14.61
N ASN A 119 17.37 -4.17 -15.61
CA ASN A 119 17.52 -2.71 -15.65
C ASN A 119 16.49 -2.05 -16.58
N SER A 120 15.38 -2.72 -16.86
CA SER A 120 14.31 -2.13 -17.67
C SER A 120 13.70 -0.91 -16.99
N PHE A 121 13.19 -0.01 -17.80
CA PHE A 121 12.60 1.25 -17.36
C PHE A 121 11.34 1.58 -18.17
N TYR A 122 10.69 2.67 -17.82
CA TYR A 122 9.53 3.17 -18.56
C TYR A 122 9.64 4.68 -18.74
N VAL A 123 8.82 5.22 -19.63
CA VAL A 123 8.73 6.66 -19.94
C VAL A 123 7.29 7.04 -20.28
N LEU A 124 6.99 8.34 -20.15
CA LEU A 124 5.74 8.98 -20.55
C LEU A 124 4.52 8.58 -19.69
N GLU A 125 4.75 8.02 -18.52
CA GLU A 125 3.66 7.74 -17.58
C GLU A 125 3.00 9.04 -17.10
N THR A 126 1.67 9.00 -17.00
CA THR A 126 0.81 10.10 -16.53
C THR A 126 -0.39 9.52 -15.77
N ASP A 127 -1.24 10.37 -15.23
CA ASP A 127 -2.48 9.94 -14.56
C ASP A 127 -3.41 9.11 -15.46
N ILE A 128 -3.38 9.36 -16.78
CA ILE A 128 -4.21 8.68 -17.78
C ILE A 128 -3.43 7.70 -18.67
N SER A 129 -2.19 7.39 -18.31
CA SER A 129 -1.33 6.47 -19.06
C SER A 129 -0.30 5.86 -18.09
N ASN A 130 -0.65 4.74 -17.49
CA ASN A 130 0.13 4.05 -16.47
C ASN A 130 -0.17 2.54 -16.45
N THR A 131 0.24 1.80 -15.43
CA THR A 131 -0.23 0.44 -15.19
C THR A 131 -1.37 0.46 -14.19
N ASP A 132 -2.59 0.29 -14.67
CA ASP A 132 -3.77 0.12 -13.85
C ASP A 132 -3.85 -1.34 -13.38
N GLY A 133 -3.40 -1.58 -12.15
CA GLY A 133 -3.28 -2.88 -11.51
C GLY A 133 -1.83 -3.23 -11.14
N TYR A 134 -1.44 -4.50 -11.34
CA TYR A 134 -0.16 -5.01 -10.86
C TYR A 134 0.98 -4.81 -11.84
N ALA A 135 2.08 -4.23 -11.35
CA ALA A 135 3.39 -4.26 -12.00
C ALA A 135 4.39 -5.02 -11.11
N SER A 136 5.37 -5.69 -11.70
CA SER A 136 6.44 -6.37 -10.97
C SER A 136 7.82 -5.93 -11.44
N PHE A 137 8.81 -6.14 -10.58
CA PHE A 137 10.22 -5.84 -10.88
C PHE A 137 11.13 -6.91 -10.26
N ASN A 138 12.11 -7.39 -11.02
CA ASN A 138 13.09 -8.39 -10.56
C ASN A 138 14.54 -7.91 -10.58
N GLY A 139 14.77 -6.66 -10.93
CA GLY A 139 16.11 -6.06 -10.84
C GLY A 139 16.58 -5.87 -9.40
N ASN A 140 17.82 -5.42 -9.21
CA ASN A 140 18.45 -5.21 -7.91
C ASN A 140 18.78 -3.74 -7.63
N THR A 141 17.97 -2.84 -8.16
CA THR A 141 18.11 -1.38 -8.01
C THR A 141 16.83 -0.80 -7.42
N GLU A 142 16.86 0.49 -7.12
CA GLU A 142 15.64 1.23 -6.86
C GLU A 142 14.73 1.20 -8.08
N PHE A 143 13.44 0.95 -7.83
CA PHE A 143 12.42 0.96 -8.87
C PHE A 143 11.19 1.75 -8.41
N ARG A 144 10.75 2.65 -9.28
CA ARG A 144 9.52 3.40 -9.12
C ARG A 144 8.45 2.70 -9.95
N PHE A 145 7.48 2.06 -9.30
CA PHE A 145 6.40 1.37 -10.01
C PHE A 145 5.46 2.38 -10.67
N PRO A 146 5.21 2.28 -11.99
CA PRO A 146 4.31 3.19 -12.71
C PRO A 146 2.84 2.75 -12.55
N ILE A 147 2.39 2.59 -11.31
CA ILE A 147 1.08 2.06 -10.98
C ILE A 147 0.06 3.16 -10.70
N GLY A 148 -1.19 2.89 -11.07
CA GLY A 148 -2.31 3.79 -10.87
C GLY A 148 -3.64 3.04 -10.80
N ASP A 149 -4.72 3.80 -10.67
CA ASP A 149 -6.10 3.33 -10.65
C ASP A 149 -7.01 4.45 -11.18
N ASP A 150 -7.89 4.13 -12.11
CA ASP A 150 -8.65 5.13 -12.85
C ASP A 150 -7.70 6.18 -13.50
N ASP A 151 -8.01 7.45 -13.37
CA ASP A 151 -7.20 8.56 -13.88
C ASP A 151 -6.20 9.08 -12.81
N LYS A 152 -5.55 8.18 -12.06
CA LYS A 152 -4.58 8.53 -11.00
C LYS A 152 -3.31 7.69 -11.08
N LEU A 153 -2.18 8.35 -11.26
CA LEU A 153 -0.85 7.73 -11.10
C LEU A 153 -0.40 7.89 -9.64
N ARG A 154 -0.15 6.76 -8.95
CA ARG A 154 0.31 6.71 -7.56
C ARG A 154 1.51 5.79 -7.41
N PRO A 155 2.67 6.20 -7.84
CA PRO A 155 3.86 5.37 -7.78
C PRO A 155 4.20 4.94 -6.35
N LEU A 156 4.59 3.69 -6.21
CA LEU A 156 5.33 3.18 -5.08
C LEU A 156 6.79 3.02 -5.49
N ILE A 157 7.73 3.46 -4.65
CA ILE A 157 9.16 3.33 -4.91
C ILE A 157 9.76 2.44 -3.84
N THR A 158 10.61 1.51 -4.25
CA THR A 158 11.35 0.66 -3.32
C THR A 158 12.65 0.18 -3.96
N THR A 159 13.52 -0.43 -3.16
CA THR A 159 14.75 -1.06 -3.64
C THR A 159 14.70 -2.55 -3.40
N ASN A 160 14.76 -3.32 -4.48
CA ASN A 160 14.91 -4.76 -4.36
C ASN A 160 16.35 -5.10 -3.96
N SER A 161 16.53 -5.66 -2.77
CA SER A 161 17.87 -5.96 -2.22
C SER A 161 18.40 -7.33 -2.61
N THR A 162 17.53 -8.23 -3.07
CA THR A 162 17.90 -9.61 -3.42
C THR A 162 17.82 -9.84 -4.93
N PRO A 163 18.95 -10.13 -5.60
CA PRO A 163 18.96 -10.38 -7.02
C PRO A 163 18.02 -11.54 -7.41
N ASN A 164 17.27 -11.33 -8.50
CA ASN A 164 16.29 -12.28 -9.05
C ASN A 164 15.08 -12.59 -8.16
N SER A 165 14.89 -11.88 -7.07
CA SER A 165 13.61 -11.90 -6.38
C SER A 165 12.64 -10.96 -7.09
N ILE A 166 11.36 -11.31 -7.04
CA ILE A 166 10.29 -10.51 -7.63
C ILE A 166 9.63 -9.71 -6.53
N ILE A 167 9.58 -8.40 -6.71
CA ILE A 167 8.72 -7.50 -5.95
C ILE A 167 7.57 -7.05 -6.85
N LYS A 168 6.42 -6.86 -6.27
CA LYS A 168 5.18 -6.53 -6.99
C LYS A 168 4.41 -5.46 -6.24
N ALA A 169 3.76 -4.57 -6.99
CA ALA A 169 2.90 -3.56 -6.40
C ALA A 169 1.69 -3.28 -7.28
N ALA A 170 0.60 -2.86 -6.64
CA ALA A 170 -0.57 -2.26 -7.26
C ALA A 170 -1.08 -1.12 -6.37
N TYR A 171 -1.74 -0.15 -6.98
CA TYR A 171 -2.42 0.94 -6.29
C TYR A 171 -3.93 0.79 -6.41
N PHE A 172 -4.64 1.17 -5.36
CA PHE A 172 -6.10 1.13 -5.27
C PHE A 172 -6.62 2.48 -4.79
N ASN A 173 -7.43 3.14 -5.61
CA ASN A 173 -8.15 4.36 -5.27
C ASN A 173 -9.47 4.00 -4.58
N GLU A 174 -9.39 3.30 -3.46
CA GLU A 174 -10.52 2.70 -2.76
C GLU A 174 -10.42 2.90 -1.24
N ASP A 175 -11.57 2.88 -0.57
CA ASP A 175 -11.64 2.82 0.90
C ASP A 175 -11.20 1.43 1.38
N PRO A 176 -10.18 1.31 2.25
CA PRO A 176 -9.76 0.03 2.84
C PRO A 176 -10.88 -0.74 3.55
N ASN A 177 -11.93 -0.06 4.03
CA ASN A 177 -13.10 -0.73 4.61
C ASN A 177 -13.96 -1.47 3.57
N PHE A 178 -13.84 -1.12 2.29
CA PHE A 178 -14.67 -1.67 1.20
C PHE A 178 -13.85 -2.03 -0.02
N PRO A 179 -12.79 -2.83 0.12
CA PRO A 179 -11.90 -3.17 -1.00
C PRO A 179 -12.65 -4.04 -2.03
N SER A 180 -12.49 -3.74 -3.31
CA SER A 180 -13.26 -4.38 -4.38
C SER A 180 -12.85 -5.84 -4.64
N VAL A 181 -11.58 -6.18 -4.41
CA VAL A 181 -11.00 -7.48 -4.79
C VAL A 181 -10.53 -8.33 -3.59
N PHE A 182 -10.41 -7.76 -2.42
CA PHE A 182 -10.03 -8.49 -1.20
C PHE A 182 -11.27 -9.10 -0.53
N THR A 183 -11.13 -10.29 0.04
CA THR A 183 -12.26 -11.01 0.64
C THR A 183 -12.79 -10.35 1.91
N ASN A 184 -11.89 -9.75 2.69
CA ASN A 184 -12.20 -9.12 3.98
C ASN A 184 -11.90 -7.62 3.92
N PRO A 185 -12.69 -6.80 4.64
CA PRO A 185 -12.35 -5.39 4.83
C PRO A 185 -11.11 -5.25 5.72
N PHE A 186 -10.44 -4.12 5.60
CA PHE A 186 -9.34 -3.69 6.46
C PHE A 186 -9.89 -2.60 7.40
N ASP A 187 -10.48 -3.01 8.53
CA ASP A 187 -11.20 -2.11 9.45
C ASP A 187 -10.32 -0.93 9.90
N THR A 188 -10.66 0.26 9.44
CA THR A 188 -9.92 1.50 9.75
C THR A 188 -10.03 1.94 11.22
N ASN A 189 -10.81 1.23 12.04
CA ASN A 189 -10.87 1.44 13.49
C ASN A 189 -10.02 0.42 14.27
N SER A 190 -9.49 -0.61 13.62
CA SER A 190 -8.59 -1.58 14.24
C SER A 190 -7.15 -1.07 14.15
N LEU A 191 -6.76 -0.27 15.13
CA LEU A 191 -5.52 0.50 15.14
C LEU A 191 -4.60 0.05 16.27
N GLU A 192 -3.30 -0.08 15.98
CA GLU A 192 -2.28 -0.11 17.02
C GLU A 192 -2.40 1.13 17.93
N SER A 193 -2.07 1.00 19.22
CA SER A 193 -2.32 2.05 20.23
C SER A 193 -1.71 3.41 19.90
N ILE A 194 -0.63 3.42 19.12
CA ILE A 194 0.09 4.64 18.71
C ILE A 194 -0.48 5.31 17.45
N VAL A 195 -1.32 4.61 16.69
CA VAL A 195 -1.96 5.12 15.48
C VAL A 195 -3.31 5.73 15.84
N SER A 196 -3.57 6.97 15.42
CA SER A 196 -4.83 7.67 15.71
C SER A 196 -5.86 7.51 14.60
N GLN A 197 -5.42 7.57 13.36
CA GLN A 197 -6.28 7.43 12.19
C GLN A 197 -5.48 7.01 10.96
N ILE A 198 -6.18 6.52 9.94
CA ILE A 198 -5.60 6.14 8.65
C ILE A 198 -6.43 6.72 7.51
N SER A 199 -5.83 6.80 6.31
CA SER A 199 -6.54 7.22 5.10
C SER A 199 -7.63 6.22 4.73
N ILE A 200 -8.79 6.73 4.31
CA ILE A 200 -9.90 5.95 3.76
C ILE A 200 -10.05 6.16 2.25
N LEU A 201 -9.07 6.75 1.60
CA LEU A 201 -9.16 7.16 0.19
C LEU A 201 -8.40 6.25 -0.74
N GLU A 202 -7.31 5.65 -0.26
CA GLU A 202 -6.38 4.93 -1.11
C GLU A 202 -5.50 3.96 -0.33
N PHE A 203 -5.01 2.93 -1.01
CA PHE A 203 -4.03 2.00 -0.45
C PHE A 203 -3.18 1.34 -1.54
N TRP A 204 -2.07 0.74 -1.14
CA TRP A 204 -1.18 -0.03 -2.00
C TRP A 204 -1.10 -1.47 -1.51
N ASP A 205 -1.18 -2.41 -2.43
CA ASP A 205 -0.77 -3.79 -2.23
C ASP A 205 0.71 -3.89 -2.64
N PHE A 206 1.56 -4.37 -1.74
CA PHE A 206 3.00 -4.49 -1.96
C PHE A 206 3.52 -5.84 -1.49
N ASP A 207 3.98 -6.66 -2.43
CA ASP A 207 4.55 -7.97 -2.20
C ASP A 207 6.06 -8.00 -2.43
N GLY A 208 6.77 -8.66 -1.54
CA GLY A 208 8.21 -8.90 -1.68
C GLY A 208 8.69 -9.99 -0.72
N PRO A 209 9.72 -10.77 -1.08
CA PRO A 209 10.20 -11.87 -0.25
C PRO A 209 11.12 -11.43 0.91
N ASP A 210 11.64 -10.20 0.86
CA ASP A 210 12.67 -9.70 1.75
C ASP A 210 12.24 -8.41 2.44
N ASN A 211 12.87 -8.14 3.59
CA ASN A 211 12.70 -6.86 4.28
C ASN A 211 12.97 -5.69 3.33
N SER A 212 12.01 -4.80 3.23
CA SER A 212 12.02 -3.65 2.33
C SER A 212 11.56 -2.39 3.05
N PHE A 213 11.87 -1.24 2.49
CA PHE A 213 11.16 0.00 2.79
C PHE A 213 10.40 0.43 1.53
N VAL A 214 9.37 1.21 1.70
CA VAL A 214 8.62 1.80 0.59
C VAL A 214 8.62 3.31 0.69
N THR A 215 8.54 3.97 -0.46
CA THR A 215 8.18 5.38 -0.58
C THR A 215 6.82 5.45 -1.24
N LEU A 216 5.82 5.95 -0.52
CA LEU A 216 4.50 6.25 -1.06
C LEU A 216 4.45 7.69 -1.54
N THR A 217 3.62 7.95 -2.56
CA THR A 217 3.43 9.27 -3.14
C THR A 217 2.00 9.72 -2.96
N TRP A 218 1.77 11.03 -2.84
CA TRP A 218 0.44 11.62 -2.77
C TRP A 218 0.31 12.87 -3.63
N ASP A 219 -0.92 13.28 -3.90
CA ASP A 219 -1.30 14.58 -4.42
C ASP A 219 -2.44 15.19 -3.58
N SER A 220 -3.06 16.26 -4.09
CA SER A 220 -4.13 16.98 -3.39
C SER A 220 -5.38 16.14 -3.14
N GLU A 221 -5.61 15.05 -3.88
CA GLU A 221 -6.77 14.17 -3.72
C GLU A 221 -6.58 13.13 -2.62
N SER A 222 -5.35 12.96 -2.13
CA SER A 222 -5.03 12.13 -0.96
C SER A 222 -5.45 12.78 0.37
N GLU A 223 -5.86 14.06 0.34
CA GLU A 223 -6.37 14.82 1.50
C GLU A 223 -5.48 14.73 2.75
N ILE A 224 -4.15 14.79 2.56
CA ILE A 224 -3.17 14.64 3.65
C ILE A 224 -3.34 15.70 4.74
N ASP A 225 -3.83 16.90 4.39
CA ASP A 225 -4.12 17.98 5.35
C ASP A 225 -5.33 17.68 6.26
N GLN A 226 -6.20 16.73 5.89
CA GLN A 226 -7.27 16.23 6.75
C GLN A 226 -6.80 15.09 7.66
N LEU A 227 -5.73 14.40 7.26
CA LEU A 227 -5.19 13.27 8.00
C LEU A 227 -4.21 13.71 9.10
N VAL A 228 -3.36 14.71 8.83
CA VAL A 228 -2.32 15.18 9.79
C VAL A 228 -2.23 16.69 9.86
N PRO A 229 -1.94 17.27 11.05
CA PRO A 229 -1.74 18.71 11.20
C PRO A 229 -0.44 19.23 10.59
N ASP A 230 0.55 18.35 10.43
CA ASP A 230 1.84 18.63 9.78
C ASP A 230 2.41 17.36 9.16
N LEU A 231 3.28 17.51 8.16
CA LEU A 231 3.84 16.39 7.40
C LEU A 231 4.79 15.49 8.22
N LEU A 232 5.35 15.97 9.33
CA LEU A 232 6.22 15.15 10.18
C LEU A 232 5.41 14.12 10.97
N SER A 233 4.12 14.40 11.18
CA SER A 233 3.16 13.50 11.84
C SER A 233 2.60 12.43 10.90
N LEU A 234 2.81 12.57 9.57
CA LEU A 234 2.37 11.58 8.59
C LEU A 234 3.17 10.28 8.76
N ARG A 235 2.49 9.14 8.59
CA ARG A 235 3.08 7.79 8.66
C ARG A 235 2.71 6.95 7.45
N VAL A 236 3.60 6.05 7.08
CA VAL A 236 3.21 4.86 6.35
C VAL A 236 2.68 3.87 7.38
N VAL A 237 1.51 3.31 7.13
CA VAL A 237 0.90 2.28 7.97
C VAL A 237 0.57 1.06 7.13
N GLY A 238 0.61 -0.12 7.75
CA GLY A 238 0.32 -1.38 7.08
C GLY A 238 -0.72 -2.20 7.85
N TRP A 239 -1.63 -2.87 7.14
CA TRP A 239 -2.55 -3.84 7.73
C TRP A 239 -1.81 -5.13 8.04
N HIS A 240 -1.58 -5.38 9.33
CA HIS A 240 -0.86 -6.55 9.81
C HIS A 240 -1.74 -7.81 9.77
N ILE A 241 -1.31 -8.83 9.01
CA ILE A 241 -2.11 -9.99 8.67
C ILE A 241 -2.51 -10.80 9.91
N SER A 242 -1.56 -11.06 10.84
CA SER A 242 -1.83 -11.92 12.00
C SER A 242 -2.61 -11.21 13.10
N ASP A 243 -2.39 -9.92 13.31
CA ASP A 243 -3.00 -9.16 14.39
C ASP A 243 -4.33 -8.52 13.97
N GLN A 244 -4.58 -8.44 12.66
CA GLN A 244 -5.80 -7.83 12.08
C GLN A 244 -5.97 -6.38 12.56
N GLU A 245 -4.87 -5.62 12.54
CA GLU A 245 -4.84 -4.20 12.92
C GLU A 245 -3.83 -3.42 12.07
N TRP A 246 -4.02 -2.12 11.95
CA TRP A 246 -3.10 -1.21 11.30
C TRP A 246 -1.93 -0.89 12.21
N LYS A 247 -0.70 -1.06 11.70
CA LYS A 247 0.54 -0.79 12.44
C LYS A 247 1.34 0.32 11.80
N ASP A 248 2.04 1.08 12.64
CA ASP A 248 2.98 2.10 12.19
C ASP A 248 4.21 1.47 11.53
N LEU A 249 4.42 1.80 10.27
CA LEU A 249 5.63 1.47 9.50
C LEU A 249 6.60 2.65 9.43
N GLY A 250 6.27 3.75 10.08
CA GLY A 250 7.14 4.88 10.30
C GLY A 250 7.12 5.97 9.23
N ASN A 251 7.99 6.95 9.48
CA ASN A 251 8.33 8.06 8.60
C ASN A 251 9.82 8.31 8.73
N SER A 252 10.62 7.67 7.88
CA SER A 252 12.07 7.88 7.87
C SER A 252 12.47 9.14 7.12
N ASN A 253 11.62 9.61 6.22
CA ASN A 253 11.76 10.86 5.48
C ASN A 253 10.42 11.23 4.83
N VAL A 254 10.06 12.49 4.89
CA VAL A 254 8.89 13.06 4.21
C VAL A 254 9.31 14.30 3.46
N THR A 255 8.82 14.46 2.22
CA THR A 255 9.13 15.62 1.38
C THR A 255 7.91 16.09 0.62
N GLY A 256 7.82 17.38 0.34
CA GLY A 256 6.73 17.98 -0.41
C GLY A 256 5.87 18.92 0.41
N THR A 257 4.63 19.01 0.05
CA THR A 257 3.57 19.82 0.68
C THR A 257 2.34 18.96 0.92
N PHE A 258 1.29 19.49 1.52
CA PHE A 258 0.00 18.76 1.61
C PHE A 258 -0.59 18.46 0.23
N ALA A 259 -0.30 19.28 -0.78
CA ALA A 259 -0.83 19.10 -2.12
C ALA A 259 -0.11 18.04 -2.96
N GLU A 260 1.17 17.76 -2.67
CA GLU A 260 1.96 16.73 -3.36
C GLU A 260 3.20 16.39 -2.55
N GLY A 261 3.61 15.13 -2.55
CA GLY A 261 4.83 14.75 -1.86
C GLY A 261 5.08 13.25 -1.82
N THR A 262 6.06 12.89 -0.98
CA THR A 262 6.50 11.51 -0.76
C THR A 262 6.83 11.25 0.70
N ILE A 263 6.54 10.03 1.16
CA ILE A 263 6.91 9.55 2.50
C ILE A 263 7.58 8.19 2.42
N ASN A 264 8.66 8.03 3.17
CA ASN A 264 9.39 6.76 3.27
C ASN A 264 9.06 6.05 4.58
N SER A 265 8.74 4.77 4.51
CA SER A 265 8.62 3.92 5.69
C SER A 265 9.99 3.65 6.35
N PHE A 266 10.00 3.05 7.54
CA PHE A 266 11.13 2.25 8.01
C PHE A 266 11.16 0.91 7.27
N VAL A 267 12.22 0.13 7.51
CA VAL A 267 12.34 -1.22 6.96
C VAL A 267 11.35 -2.15 7.67
N PHE A 268 10.56 -2.89 6.91
CA PHE A 268 9.59 -3.87 7.39
C PHE A 268 9.66 -5.16 6.56
N ASN A 269 9.01 -6.21 7.02
CA ASN A 269 8.84 -7.45 6.26
C ASN A 269 7.50 -7.42 5.51
N PRO A 270 7.48 -7.34 4.17
CA PRO A 270 6.22 -7.27 3.40
C PRO A 270 5.28 -8.46 3.64
N LEU A 271 5.83 -9.64 3.95
CA LEU A 271 5.02 -10.85 4.20
C LEU A 271 4.11 -10.76 5.45
N ASP A 272 4.35 -9.78 6.32
CA ASP A 272 3.54 -9.57 7.53
C ASP A 272 2.34 -8.64 7.28
N TYR A 273 2.28 -7.98 6.11
CA TYR A 273 1.28 -6.94 5.79
C TYR A 273 0.58 -7.24 4.47
N GLU A 274 -0.74 -7.03 4.44
CA GLU A 274 -1.56 -7.23 3.22
C GLU A 274 -1.59 -5.99 2.35
N ILE A 275 -1.80 -4.81 2.95
CA ILE A 275 -1.84 -3.53 2.25
C ILE A 275 -1.18 -2.43 3.07
N LEU A 276 -0.83 -1.33 2.40
CA LEU A 276 -0.20 -0.14 2.96
C LEU A 276 -1.05 1.10 2.66
N THR A 277 -1.06 2.08 3.55
CA THR A 277 -1.67 3.40 3.30
C THR A 277 -1.01 4.48 4.14
N PHE A 278 -1.59 5.68 4.15
CA PHE A 278 -1.20 6.79 5.02
C PHE A 278 -1.92 6.72 6.36
N GLY A 279 -1.23 7.13 7.42
CA GLY A 279 -1.80 7.23 8.75
C GLY A 279 -1.22 8.40 9.55
N ALA A 280 -1.77 8.59 10.74
CA ALA A 280 -1.32 9.58 11.71
C ALA A 280 -1.04 8.91 13.06
N LEU A 281 -0.09 9.43 13.82
CA LEU A 281 0.12 9.03 15.20
C LEU A 281 -0.82 9.79 16.13
N VAL A 282 -1.07 9.19 17.28
CA VAL A 282 -1.75 9.85 18.41
C VAL A 282 -1.00 11.11 18.79
N THR A 283 -1.70 12.24 18.88
CA THR A 283 -1.14 13.49 19.36
C THR A 283 -1.27 13.59 20.91
N GLU A 284 -0.52 14.52 21.52
CA GLU A 284 -0.61 14.73 22.98
C GLU A 284 -2.02 15.09 23.45
N ASP A 285 -2.84 15.72 22.61
CA ASP A 285 -4.22 16.09 22.93
C ASP A 285 -5.18 14.90 22.85
N GLU A 286 -4.79 13.83 22.17
CA GLU A 286 -5.58 12.61 21.99
C GLU A 286 -5.25 11.52 23.00
N LEU A 287 -4.30 11.78 23.94
CA LEU A 287 -4.00 10.83 25.02
C LEU A 287 -5.24 10.57 25.87
N GLU A 288 -5.69 9.31 25.91
CA GLU A 288 -6.84 8.88 26.69
C GLU A 288 -6.39 8.12 27.95
N ILE A 289 -6.75 8.66 29.13
CA ILE A 289 -6.35 8.11 30.42
C ILE A 289 -7.52 7.36 31.05
N PHE A 290 -7.39 6.05 31.22
CA PHE A 290 -8.40 5.20 31.84
C PHE A 290 -8.25 5.20 33.35
N ASN A 291 -9.09 5.97 34.05
CA ASN A 291 -8.95 6.24 35.49
C ASN A 291 -9.33 5.05 36.40
N LEU A 292 -9.71 3.89 35.86
CA LEU A 292 -10.11 2.71 36.63
C LEU A 292 -9.43 1.48 36.07
N PHE A 293 -8.77 0.68 36.93
CA PHE A 293 -8.27 -0.62 36.56
C PHE A 293 -8.36 -1.61 37.74
N SER A 294 -8.32 -2.91 37.44
CA SER A 294 -8.50 -3.98 38.43
C SER A 294 -7.42 -5.06 38.26
N PRO A 295 -6.27 -4.93 38.93
CA PRO A 295 -5.14 -5.84 38.74
C PRO A 295 -5.36 -7.17 39.52
N ASN A 296 -6.37 -7.93 39.08
CA ASN A 296 -6.81 -9.19 39.69
C ASN A 296 -6.33 -10.43 38.88
N ASP A 297 -5.55 -10.22 37.83
CA ASP A 297 -4.96 -11.22 36.94
C ASP A 297 -6.02 -12.05 36.16
N ASP A 298 -7.19 -11.45 35.85
CA ASP A 298 -8.25 -12.08 35.05
C ASP A 298 -8.11 -11.84 33.52
N GLY A 299 -7.10 -11.02 33.13
CA GLY A 299 -6.80 -10.66 31.73
C GLY A 299 -7.60 -9.45 31.23
N ALA A 300 -8.39 -8.79 32.08
CA ALA A 300 -9.15 -7.58 31.73
C ALA A 300 -8.85 -6.41 32.66
N ASN A 301 -8.37 -5.29 32.10
CA ASN A 301 -8.02 -4.07 32.86
C ASN A 301 -7.04 -4.31 34.03
N ASP A 302 -6.10 -5.21 33.87
CA ASP A 302 -5.11 -5.56 34.89
C ASP A 302 -4.03 -4.50 35.08
N THR A 303 -3.87 -3.59 34.12
CA THR A 303 -2.89 -2.50 34.17
C THR A 303 -3.52 -1.13 34.01
N PHE A 304 -2.79 -0.09 34.44
CA PHE A 304 -3.20 1.30 34.23
C PHE A 304 -2.90 1.73 32.81
N ILE A 305 -3.94 1.96 32.01
CA ILE A 305 -3.81 2.28 30.58
C ILE A 305 -3.89 3.78 30.32
N ILE A 306 -2.93 4.29 29.56
CA ILE A 306 -2.91 5.61 28.96
C ILE A 306 -2.72 5.37 27.46
N LYS A 307 -3.83 5.35 26.70
CA LYS A 307 -3.81 5.05 25.26
C LYS A 307 -2.96 6.09 24.52
N GLY A 308 -2.02 5.62 23.71
CA GLY A 308 -1.12 6.44 22.91
C GLY A 308 0.15 6.90 23.64
N ILE A 309 0.35 6.55 24.92
CA ILE A 309 1.52 6.99 25.71
C ILE A 309 2.84 6.43 25.18
N GLU A 310 2.78 5.31 24.48
CA GLU A 310 3.92 4.63 23.90
C GLU A 310 4.64 5.48 22.84
N SER A 311 3.93 6.44 22.23
CA SER A 311 4.48 7.40 21.26
C SER A 311 5.35 8.50 21.88
N PHE A 312 5.34 8.65 23.21
CA PHE A 312 5.95 9.80 23.87
C PHE A 312 6.99 9.39 24.90
N GLU A 313 8.15 10.07 24.90
CA GLU A 313 9.03 10.04 26.06
C GLU A 313 8.35 10.68 27.25
N ASN A 314 8.11 9.90 28.31
CA ASN A 314 7.31 10.32 29.44
C ASN A 314 7.93 9.98 30.79
N ASN A 315 7.43 10.64 31.86
CA ASN A 315 7.66 10.26 33.24
C ASN A 315 6.31 10.17 33.94
N LEU A 316 5.97 8.98 34.43
CA LEU A 316 4.75 8.75 35.21
C LEU A 316 5.09 8.60 36.70
N LYS A 317 4.38 9.36 37.55
CA LYS A 317 4.43 9.22 39.01
C LYS A 317 3.04 9.00 39.55
N ILE A 318 2.89 8.02 40.46
CA ILE A 318 1.64 7.77 41.17
C ILE A 318 1.83 8.09 42.62
N TYR A 319 0.83 8.78 43.23
CA TYR A 319 0.83 9.25 44.60
C TYR A 319 -0.35 8.63 45.35
N ASN A 320 -0.11 8.30 46.61
CA ASN A 320 -1.21 8.01 47.53
C ASN A 320 -1.95 9.29 47.95
N ARG A 321 -3.06 9.14 48.70
CA ARG A 321 -3.89 10.28 49.19
C ARG A 321 -3.16 11.26 50.12
N TRP A 322 -1.96 10.93 50.57
CA TRP A 322 -1.13 11.81 51.41
C TRP A 322 -0.02 12.49 50.60
N GLY A 323 0.00 12.33 49.29
CA GLY A 323 1.00 12.93 48.38
C GLY A 323 2.34 12.21 48.36
N ASN A 324 2.44 11.00 48.92
CA ASN A 324 3.69 10.22 48.83
C ASN A 324 3.71 9.43 47.51
N ILE A 325 4.85 9.46 46.81
CA ILE A 325 5.05 8.68 45.59
C ILE A 325 5.04 7.20 45.99
N VAL A 326 4.25 6.39 45.29
CA VAL A 326 4.13 4.94 45.46
C VAL A 326 4.66 4.20 44.24
N PHE A 327 4.66 4.84 43.05
CA PHE A 327 5.20 4.34 41.83
C PHE A 327 5.81 5.47 41.01
N GLU A 328 6.94 5.23 40.38
CA GLU A 328 7.59 6.15 39.44
C GLU A 328 8.33 5.37 38.36
N VAL A 329 8.14 5.78 37.10
CA VAL A 329 8.80 5.19 35.95
C VAL A 329 9.06 6.26 34.87
N ASN A 330 10.16 6.10 34.15
CA ASN A 330 10.40 6.80 32.89
C ASN A 330 9.96 5.90 31.73
N ASN A 331 9.39 6.50 30.70
CA ASN A 331 8.90 5.81 29.49
C ASN A 331 7.91 4.70 29.86
N TYR A 332 6.82 5.10 30.52
CA TYR A 332 5.71 4.22 30.86
C TYR A 332 5.11 3.58 29.60
N GLN A 333 4.85 2.27 29.67
CA GLN A 333 4.40 1.45 28.55
C GLN A 333 3.14 0.64 28.89
N ASN A 334 2.22 1.21 29.66
CA ASN A 334 0.94 0.58 30.07
C ASN A 334 1.10 -0.75 30.86
N ASP A 335 2.22 -0.92 31.56
CA ASP A 335 2.64 -2.16 32.22
C ASP A 335 2.48 -2.16 33.75
N TRP A 336 1.94 -1.07 34.34
CA TRP A 336 1.82 -1.01 35.80
C TRP A 336 0.54 -1.70 36.31
N ASP A 337 0.74 -2.72 37.12
CA ASP A 337 -0.26 -3.59 37.74
C ASP A 337 -0.68 -3.18 39.17
N GLY A 338 -0.41 -1.96 39.58
CA GLY A 338 -0.68 -1.51 40.94
C GLY A 338 0.40 -1.86 41.96
N THR A 339 1.54 -2.43 41.53
CA THR A 339 2.67 -2.77 42.43
C THR A 339 3.52 -1.53 42.74
N SER A 340 3.81 -1.29 44.00
CA SER A 340 4.65 -0.16 44.43
C SER A 340 6.13 -0.37 44.14
N ASN A 341 6.81 0.66 43.61
CA ASN A 341 8.27 0.63 43.40
C ASN A 341 9.01 1.79 44.07
N ALA A 342 8.31 2.81 44.54
CA ALA A 342 8.86 4.06 45.06
C ALA A 342 8.34 4.43 46.46
N GLY A 343 9.02 5.38 47.10
CA GLY A 343 8.58 5.99 48.36
C GLY A 343 8.89 5.18 49.61
N ARG A 344 8.47 5.75 50.78
CA ARG A 344 8.50 5.11 52.11
C ARG A 344 7.25 4.25 52.32
N VAL A 345 7.01 3.29 51.41
CA VAL A 345 5.91 2.32 51.65
C VAL A 345 6.41 1.23 52.59
N ILE A 346 5.54 0.86 53.52
CA ILE A 346 5.85 -0.18 54.55
C ILE A 346 6.16 -1.52 53.89
N ARG A 347 5.73 -1.75 52.62
CA ARG A 347 5.95 -2.96 51.84
C ARG A 347 6.22 -2.60 50.39
N ARG A 348 7.49 -2.52 49.99
CA ARG A 348 7.90 -2.42 48.59
C ARG A 348 7.56 -3.70 47.80
N ASN A 349 7.33 -3.55 46.52
CA ASN A 349 7.02 -4.67 45.61
C ASN A 349 5.76 -5.47 45.99
N GLN A 350 4.76 -4.80 46.54
CA GLN A 350 3.44 -5.40 46.77
C GLN A 350 2.36 -4.53 46.11
N LYS A 351 1.29 -5.19 45.67
CA LYS A 351 0.10 -4.50 45.14
C LYS A 351 -0.43 -3.51 46.18
N LEU A 352 -0.77 -2.33 45.71
CA LEU A 352 -1.34 -1.26 46.54
C LEU A 352 -2.79 -1.61 46.92
N PRO A 353 -3.28 -1.19 48.09
CA PRO A 353 -4.68 -1.41 48.44
C PRO A 353 -5.65 -0.77 47.45
N ALA A 354 -6.87 -1.35 47.34
CA ALA A 354 -7.96 -0.73 46.60
C ALA A 354 -8.22 0.70 47.11
N GLY A 355 -8.44 1.64 46.22
CA GLY A 355 -8.67 3.03 46.55
C GLY A 355 -8.23 4.03 45.52
N THR A 356 -8.42 5.32 45.82
CA THR A 356 -8.04 6.41 44.93
C THR A 356 -6.58 6.80 45.14
N TYR A 357 -5.90 6.95 44.00
CA TYR A 357 -4.53 7.44 43.85
C TYR A 357 -4.53 8.63 42.91
N PHE A 358 -3.43 9.36 42.88
CA PHE A 358 -3.26 10.52 42.01
C PHE A 358 -2.03 10.29 41.15
N TYR A 359 -2.03 10.84 39.93
CA TYR A 359 -0.88 10.74 39.05
C TYR A 359 -0.41 12.11 38.57
N THR A 360 0.87 12.17 38.19
CA THR A 360 1.44 13.17 37.29
C THR A 360 2.07 12.46 36.15
N LEU A 361 1.70 12.85 34.94
CA LEU A 361 2.31 12.41 33.69
C LEU A 361 3.01 13.62 33.07
N GLU A 362 4.30 13.54 32.84
CA GLU A 362 5.10 14.56 32.19
C GLU A 362 5.60 14.02 30.84
N LEU A 363 5.27 14.71 29.75
CA LEU A 363 5.79 14.41 28.41
C LEU A 363 7.07 15.22 28.24
N LYS A 364 8.18 14.53 27.92
CA LYS A 364 9.52 15.17 27.98
C LYS A 364 9.78 16.11 26.81
N GLU A 365 9.24 15.82 25.64
CA GLU A 365 9.50 16.59 24.43
C GLU A 365 8.84 17.99 24.50
N SER A 366 7.58 18.05 24.90
CA SER A 366 6.83 19.30 25.03
C SER A 366 6.96 19.96 26.42
N GLY A 367 7.39 19.18 27.42
CA GLY A 367 7.34 19.59 28.82
C GLY A 367 5.91 19.69 29.38
N ARG A 368 4.91 19.19 28.66
CA ARG A 368 3.52 19.16 29.11
C ARG A 368 3.36 18.23 30.30
N ALA A 369 2.69 18.71 31.35
CA ALA A 369 2.38 17.88 32.50
C ALA A 369 0.86 17.78 32.70
N SER A 370 0.38 16.54 32.76
CA SER A 370 -1.01 16.21 33.08
C SER A 370 -1.12 15.64 34.48
N THR A 371 -2.17 15.98 35.19
CA THR A 371 -2.44 15.45 36.53
C THR A 371 -3.87 14.98 36.66
N GLY A 372 -4.07 13.92 37.41
CA GLY A 372 -5.40 13.39 37.61
C GLY A 372 -5.47 12.38 38.74
N TRP A 373 -6.55 11.64 38.79
CA TRP A 373 -6.77 10.57 39.74
C TRP A 373 -6.98 9.23 39.02
N LEU A 374 -6.72 8.16 39.71
CA LEU A 374 -7.05 6.81 39.28
C LEU A 374 -7.59 5.99 40.45
N TYR A 375 -8.36 4.98 40.18
CA TYR A 375 -8.91 4.08 41.16
C TYR A 375 -8.48 2.64 40.91
N ILE A 376 -7.88 2.03 41.94
CA ILE A 376 -7.54 0.61 41.92
C ILE A 376 -8.69 -0.16 42.59
N ASN A 377 -9.23 -1.17 41.90
CA ASN A 377 -10.23 -2.09 42.42
C ASN A 377 -9.66 -3.54 42.28
N TYR A 378 -10.19 -4.50 43.07
CA TYR A 378 -9.81 -5.90 42.98
C TYR A 378 -11.04 -6.78 42.86
#